data_b373527c934caf29c512d4c62dd4bebb
#
_entry.id   b373527c934caf29c512d4c62dd4bebb
#
_cell.length_a   1.000
_cell.length_b   1.000
_cell.length_c   1.000
_cell.angle_alpha   90.00
_cell.angle_beta   90.00
_cell.angle_gamma   90.00
#
_symmetry.space_group_name_H-M   'P 1'
#
loop_
_entity.id
_entity.type
_entity.pdbx_description
1 polymer ?
#
loop_
_entity_poly.entity_id
_entity_poly.type
_entity_poly.pdbx_seq_one_letter_code
_entity_poly.pdbx_strand_id
1 'polypeptide(L)'
;MNSKTYKPGSYPDLPPPAGTVGVYGWIKMNLFSSISNSLLTMLSFVLLYYLIDGIIGWFFLDAVFDADSKIECRKINDGACWAVITRRVGQFVYGFYPDAERWRIDISFLTMFIAFAPLLYPDLPKRKWLLWFSGIYPIMAFILINGGILGLSKIEYNLFGGFMLTVILGVSGIVCSLPIGIL
;
A
#
# COMPACT_ATOMS: atom_id res chain seq x y z
N MET A 1 -52.64 -25.83 -17.09
CA MET A 1 -51.47 -25.83 -16.21
C MET A 1 -50.57 -26.97 -16.69
N ASN A 2 -49.48 -26.67 -17.43
CA ASN A 2 -48.52 -27.68 -17.86
C ASN A 2 -47.53 -27.97 -16.70
N SER A 3 -47.76 -29.07 -15.99
CA SER A 3 -46.80 -29.57 -15.00
C SER A 3 -45.64 -30.22 -15.75
N LYS A 4 -44.52 -29.54 -15.82
CA LYS A 4 -43.26 -30.14 -16.29
C LYS A 4 -42.80 -31.17 -15.25
N THR A 5 -42.83 -32.44 -15.57
CA THR A 5 -42.27 -33.51 -14.75
C THR A 5 -40.75 -33.52 -14.91
N TYR A 6 -40.02 -33.21 -13.87
CA TYR A 6 -38.56 -33.27 -13.84
C TYR A 6 -38.09 -34.63 -13.29
N LYS A 7 -36.95 -35.15 -13.77
CA LYS A 7 -36.31 -36.33 -13.17
C LYS A 7 -35.82 -36.01 -11.74
N PRO A 8 -35.80 -36.98 -10.81
CA PRO A 8 -35.23 -36.78 -9.48
C PRO A 8 -33.80 -36.22 -9.59
N GLY A 9 -33.48 -35.11 -8.94
CA GLY A 9 -32.18 -34.44 -8.99
C GLY A 9 -31.98 -33.43 -10.12
N SER A 10 -32.98 -33.20 -11.03
CA SER A 10 -32.88 -32.27 -12.16
C SER A 10 -33.81 -31.05 -12.02
N TYR A 11 -34.25 -30.72 -10.83
CA TYR A 11 -35.01 -29.49 -10.61
C TYR A 11 -34.11 -28.28 -10.80
N PRO A 12 -34.55 -27.27 -11.57
CA PRO A 12 -33.83 -26.00 -11.64
C PRO A 12 -33.83 -25.38 -10.25
N ASP A 13 -32.66 -24.83 -9.85
CA ASP A 13 -32.52 -24.12 -8.58
C ASP A 13 -33.56 -22.99 -8.52
N LEU A 14 -34.35 -22.99 -7.44
CA LEU A 14 -35.31 -21.91 -7.19
C LEU A 14 -34.53 -20.61 -6.94
N PRO A 15 -34.98 -19.49 -7.53
CA PRO A 15 -34.33 -18.21 -7.23
C PRO A 15 -34.42 -17.96 -5.72
N PRO A 16 -33.30 -17.49 -5.10
CA PRO A 16 -33.28 -17.21 -3.68
C PRO A 16 -34.37 -16.18 -3.31
N PRO A 17 -34.95 -16.25 -2.11
CA PRO A 17 -35.96 -15.30 -1.66
C PRO A 17 -35.52 -13.85 -1.82
N ALA A 18 -36.40 -12.96 -2.30
CA ALA A 18 -36.09 -11.57 -2.63
C ALA A 18 -35.46 -10.77 -1.46
N GLY A 19 -35.67 -11.19 -0.21
CA GLY A 19 -35.10 -10.55 0.99
C GLY A 19 -33.70 -11.06 1.40
N THR A 20 -33.12 -12.05 0.67
CA THR A 20 -31.83 -12.66 1.02
C THR A 20 -30.74 -12.32 -0.01
N VAL A 21 -31.09 -11.64 -1.09
CA VAL A 21 -30.18 -11.33 -2.21
C VAL A 21 -29.81 -9.85 -2.23
N GLY A 22 -28.60 -9.55 -2.66
CA GLY A 22 -28.09 -8.18 -2.77
C GLY A 22 -27.67 -7.57 -1.43
N VAL A 23 -27.35 -6.27 -1.49
CA VAL A 23 -26.85 -5.52 -0.31
C VAL A 23 -27.84 -5.54 0.85
N TYR A 24 -29.12 -5.39 0.56
CA TYR A 24 -30.17 -5.42 1.59
C TYR A 24 -30.24 -6.78 2.30
N GLY A 25 -30.22 -7.87 1.54
CA GLY A 25 -30.20 -9.22 2.11
C GLY A 25 -28.97 -9.46 2.96
N TRP A 26 -27.81 -9.04 2.49
CA TRP A 26 -26.56 -9.15 3.23
C TRP A 26 -26.59 -8.37 4.55
N ILE A 27 -27.04 -7.12 4.55
CA ILE A 27 -27.19 -6.28 5.75
C ILE A 27 -28.12 -6.97 6.75
N LYS A 28 -29.30 -7.40 6.32
CA LYS A 28 -30.28 -8.04 7.18
C LYS A 28 -29.75 -9.33 7.80
N MET A 29 -29.08 -10.16 7.02
CA MET A 29 -28.57 -11.46 7.49
C MET A 29 -27.33 -11.35 8.37
N ASN A 30 -26.47 -10.36 8.16
CA ASN A 30 -25.21 -10.25 8.89
C ASN A 30 -25.26 -9.23 10.05
N LEU A 31 -25.96 -8.12 9.87
CA LEU A 31 -25.98 -7.05 10.87
C LEU A 31 -27.21 -7.13 11.79
N PHE A 32 -28.35 -7.61 11.28
CA PHE A 32 -29.62 -7.63 11.98
C PHE A 32 -30.24 -9.03 12.04
N SER A 33 -29.44 -10.09 12.07
CA SER A 33 -29.91 -11.47 12.09
C SER A 33 -30.52 -11.90 13.43
N SER A 34 -30.10 -11.27 14.52
CA SER A 34 -30.63 -11.55 15.88
C SER A 34 -30.66 -10.26 16.70
N ILE A 35 -31.34 -10.29 17.83
CA ILE A 35 -31.42 -9.16 18.79
C ILE A 35 -30.01 -8.79 19.27
N SER A 36 -29.18 -9.77 19.58
CA SER A 36 -27.78 -9.55 19.99
C SER A 36 -26.97 -8.89 18.90
N ASN A 37 -27.04 -9.36 17.64
CA ASN A 37 -26.33 -8.77 16.52
C ASN A 37 -26.82 -7.34 16.22
N SER A 38 -28.13 -7.10 16.33
CA SER A 38 -28.69 -5.75 16.15
C SER A 38 -28.20 -4.78 17.21
N LEU A 39 -28.11 -5.20 18.46
CA LEU A 39 -27.57 -4.40 19.56
C LEU A 39 -26.08 -4.09 19.37
N LEU A 40 -25.29 -5.10 19.02
CA LEU A 40 -23.86 -4.94 18.71
C LEU A 40 -23.64 -4.00 17.51
N THR A 41 -24.46 -4.14 16.47
CA THR A 41 -24.40 -3.28 15.30
C THR A 41 -24.69 -1.81 15.66
N MET A 42 -25.74 -1.57 16.44
CA MET A 42 -26.06 -0.22 16.90
C MET A 42 -24.95 0.37 17.77
N LEU A 43 -24.42 -0.41 18.73
CA LEU A 43 -23.30 0.01 19.57
C LEU A 43 -22.06 0.35 18.71
N SER A 44 -21.76 -0.47 17.72
CA SER A 44 -20.64 -0.24 16.79
C SER A 44 -20.83 1.03 15.97
N PHE A 45 -22.03 1.32 15.49
CA PHE A 45 -22.30 2.57 14.76
C PHE A 45 -22.14 3.80 15.64
N VAL A 46 -22.62 3.76 16.89
CA VAL A 46 -22.43 4.87 17.83
C VAL A 46 -20.95 5.08 18.14
N LEU A 47 -20.20 4.01 18.39
CA LEU A 47 -18.75 4.08 18.62
C LEU A 47 -18.01 4.63 17.40
N LEU A 48 -18.35 4.14 16.20
CA LEU A 48 -17.75 4.61 14.95
C LEU A 48 -18.06 6.09 14.70
N TYR A 49 -19.29 6.53 15.00
CA TYR A 49 -19.65 7.94 14.86
C TYR A 49 -18.74 8.85 15.70
N TYR A 50 -18.56 8.55 16.99
CA TYR A 50 -17.69 9.34 17.87
C TYR A 50 -16.21 9.25 17.47
N LEU A 51 -15.75 8.07 17.04
CA LEU A 51 -14.39 7.90 16.55
C LEU A 51 -14.12 8.70 15.27
N ILE A 52 -15.04 8.64 14.32
CA ILE A 52 -14.93 9.34 13.03
C ILE A 52 -14.98 10.86 13.25
N ASP A 53 -15.91 11.34 14.07
CA ASP A 53 -16.03 12.75 14.40
C ASP A 53 -14.74 13.29 15.04
N GLY A 54 -14.20 12.59 16.05
CA GLY A 54 -12.95 12.95 16.70
C GLY A 54 -11.73 12.87 15.75
N ILE A 55 -11.67 11.84 14.90
CA ILE A 55 -10.58 11.69 13.94
C ILE A 55 -10.66 12.78 12.87
N ILE A 56 -11.84 13.02 12.29
CA ILE A 56 -12.01 14.04 11.26
C ILE A 56 -11.69 15.43 11.83
N GLY A 57 -12.18 15.73 13.03
CA GLY A 57 -11.88 16.97 13.72
C GLY A 57 -10.36 17.17 13.84
N TRP A 58 -9.70 16.28 14.56
CA TRP A 58 -8.27 16.39 14.84
C TRP A 58 -7.39 16.31 13.59
N PHE A 59 -7.74 15.42 12.63
CA PHE A 59 -6.88 15.08 11.51
C PHE A 59 -7.01 16.03 10.32
N PHE A 60 -8.20 16.65 10.15
CA PHE A 60 -8.50 17.51 9.00
C PHE A 60 -8.95 18.92 9.39
N LEU A 61 -9.93 19.06 10.30
CA LEU A 61 -10.55 20.34 10.58
C LEU A 61 -9.65 21.24 11.42
N ASP A 62 -9.02 20.69 12.46
CA ASP A 62 -8.10 21.39 13.35
C ASP A 62 -6.64 21.24 12.91
N ALA A 63 -6.41 20.59 11.76
CA ALA A 63 -5.07 20.30 11.28
C ALA A 63 -4.35 21.53 10.78
N VAL A 64 -3.05 21.61 11.08
CA VAL A 64 -2.16 22.69 10.64
C VAL A 64 -1.30 22.19 9.48
N PHE A 65 -1.48 22.80 8.31
CA PHE A 65 -0.80 22.39 7.07
C PHE A 65 0.44 23.22 6.76
N ASP A 66 0.55 24.43 7.34
CA ASP A 66 1.69 25.32 7.15
C ASP A 66 2.18 25.86 8.49
N ALA A 67 3.40 25.48 8.86
CA ALA A 67 4.12 25.94 10.04
C ALA A 67 5.61 25.61 9.91
N ASP A 68 6.49 26.46 10.44
CA ASP A 68 7.94 26.24 10.37
C ASP A 68 8.46 25.24 11.40
N SER A 69 7.73 25.06 12.50
CA SER A 69 8.14 24.18 13.58
C SER A 69 6.95 23.52 14.29
N LYS A 70 7.24 22.44 15.04
CA LYS A 70 6.25 21.77 15.89
C LYS A 70 5.70 22.72 16.98
N ILE A 71 6.51 23.64 17.46
CA ILE A 71 6.09 24.59 18.49
C ILE A 71 5.09 25.59 17.92
N GLU A 72 5.32 26.04 16.72
CA GLU A 72 4.43 26.96 16.00
C GLU A 72 3.10 26.26 15.65
N CYS A 73 3.16 25.03 15.17
CA CYS A 73 1.98 24.21 14.92
C CYS A 73 1.02 24.17 16.12
N ARG A 74 1.56 23.90 17.31
CA ARG A 74 0.78 23.83 18.55
C ARG A 74 0.22 25.20 19.03
N LYS A 75 0.82 26.29 18.56
CA LYS A 75 0.29 27.64 18.87
C LYS A 75 -0.90 28.00 17.97
N ILE A 76 -0.96 27.42 16.77
CA ILE A 76 -2.01 27.69 15.82
C ILE A 76 -3.26 26.87 16.17
N ASN A 77 -3.10 25.56 16.36
CA ASN A 77 -4.21 24.67 16.70
C ASN A 77 -3.68 23.39 17.37
N ASP A 78 -4.56 22.68 18.11
CA ASP A 78 -4.24 21.40 18.78
C ASP A 78 -4.43 20.17 17.89
N GLY A 79 -4.78 20.36 16.62
CA GLY A 79 -4.95 19.29 15.64
C GLY A 79 -3.65 18.68 15.13
N ALA A 80 -3.77 17.84 14.12
CA ALA A 80 -2.63 17.18 13.47
C ALA A 80 -1.71 18.21 12.78
N CYS A 81 -0.41 18.12 13.01
CA CYS A 81 0.57 18.99 12.39
C CYS A 81 1.11 18.39 11.08
N TRP A 82 0.41 18.57 9.98
CA TRP A 82 0.81 18.10 8.66
C TRP A 82 2.02 18.85 8.08
N ALA A 83 2.22 20.10 8.49
CA ALA A 83 3.37 20.91 8.10
C ALA A 83 4.71 20.21 8.34
N VAL A 84 4.85 19.46 9.45
CA VAL A 84 6.07 18.69 9.73
C VAL A 84 6.27 17.55 8.73
N ILE A 85 5.18 16.91 8.32
CA ILE A 85 5.24 15.80 7.35
C ILE A 85 5.64 16.34 5.98
N THR A 86 4.98 17.37 5.48
CA THR A 86 5.26 17.96 4.16
C THR A 86 6.70 18.44 4.04
N ARG A 87 7.24 19.08 5.08
CA ARG A 87 8.64 19.52 5.09
C ARG A 87 9.66 18.38 5.21
N ARG A 88 9.27 17.25 5.78
CA ARG A 88 10.14 16.08 6.01
C ARG A 88 9.95 14.95 5.01
N VAL A 89 9.05 15.08 4.02
CA VAL A 89 8.81 14.05 2.99
C VAL A 89 10.11 13.62 2.32
N GLY A 90 10.97 14.55 1.93
CA GLY A 90 12.26 14.22 1.36
C GLY A 90 13.11 13.33 2.27
N GLN A 91 13.15 13.64 3.56
CA GLN A 91 13.88 12.83 4.54
C GLN A 91 13.23 11.47 4.79
N PHE A 92 11.90 11.36 4.74
CA PHE A 92 11.21 10.08 4.86
C PHE A 92 11.46 9.17 3.66
N VAL A 93 11.53 9.73 2.46
CA VAL A 93 11.74 8.95 1.24
C VAL A 93 13.22 8.62 1.03
N TYR A 94 14.10 9.63 1.07
CA TYR A 94 15.51 9.51 0.68
C TYR A 94 16.48 9.41 1.87
N GLY A 95 16.00 9.56 3.11
CA GLY A 95 16.88 9.64 4.27
C GLY A 95 17.77 10.88 4.25
N PHE A 96 19.06 10.68 4.43
CA PHE A 96 20.07 11.75 4.35
C PHE A 96 20.84 11.75 3.02
N TYR A 97 20.30 11.08 2.02
CA TYR A 97 20.92 11.03 0.69
C TYR A 97 21.01 12.43 0.07
N PRO A 98 22.17 12.80 -0.53
CA PRO A 98 22.40 14.15 -1.08
C PRO A 98 21.35 14.55 -2.11
N ASP A 99 20.80 15.76 -1.98
CA ASP A 99 19.72 16.26 -2.83
C ASP A 99 20.06 16.24 -4.33
N ALA A 100 21.30 16.59 -4.67
CA ALA A 100 21.79 16.60 -6.05
C ALA A 100 21.83 15.21 -6.70
N GLU A 101 21.83 14.15 -5.90
CA GLU A 101 21.98 12.77 -6.36
C GLU A 101 20.69 11.94 -6.22
N ARG A 102 19.60 12.51 -5.72
CA ARG A 102 18.30 11.81 -5.51
C ARG A 102 17.73 11.21 -6.78
N TRP A 103 18.01 11.80 -7.93
CA TRP A 103 17.61 11.28 -9.24
C TRP A 103 18.03 9.82 -9.48
N ARG A 104 19.13 9.36 -8.85
CA ARG A 104 19.60 7.97 -8.94
C ARG A 104 18.64 7.01 -8.27
N ILE A 105 18.08 7.43 -7.13
CA ILE A 105 17.09 6.65 -6.39
C ILE A 105 15.78 6.61 -7.18
N ASP A 106 15.36 7.74 -7.74
CA ASP A 106 14.12 7.82 -8.53
C ASP A 106 14.19 6.93 -9.77
N ILE A 107 15.33 6.95 -10.50
CA ILE A 107 15.55 6.04 -11.62
C ILE A 107 15.60 4.58 -11.16
N SER A 108 16.24 4.28 -10.03
CA SER A 108 16.26 2.92 -9.49
C SER A 108 14.85 2.44 -9.13
N PHE A 109 14.02 3.27 -8.52
CA PHE A 109 12.64 2.91 -8.21
C PHE A 109 11.80 2.73 -9.47
N LEU A 110 11.92 3.61 -10.45
CA LEU A 110 11.19 3.49 -11.71
C LEU A 110 11.56 2.20 -12.44
N THR A 111 12.86 1.92 -12.56
CA THR A 111 13.36 0.71 -13.22
C THR A 111 13.04 -0.56 -12.42
N MET A 112 12.86 -0.48 -11.11
CA MET A 112 12.38 -1.57 -10.27
C MET A 112 11.01 -2.06 -10.70
N PHE A 113 10.05 -1.15 -10.94
CA PHE A 113 8.72 -1.54 -11.42
C PHE A 113 8.79 -2.25 -12.78
N ILE A 114 9.68 -1.79 -13.67
CA ILE A 114 9.92 -2.44 -14.97
C ILE A 114 10.51 -3.83 -14.77
N ALA A 115 11.44 -4.00 -13.83
CA ALA A 115 12.07 -5.28 -13.52
C ALA A 115 11.07 -6.27 -12.90
N PHE A 116 10.13 -5.83 -12.08
CA PHE A 116 9.11 -6.70 -11.50
C PHE A 116 7.97 -7.06 -12.46
N ALA A 117 7.71 -6.24 -13.47
CA ALA A 117 6.60 -6.46 -14.40
C ALA A 117 6.57 -7.89 -15.02
N PRO A 118 7.67 -8.47 -15.55
CA PRO A 118 7.65 -9.80 -16.15
C PRO A 118 7.48 -10.94 -15.14
N LEU A 119 7.69 -10.68 -13.84
CA LEU A 119 7.46 -11.65 -12.77
C LEU A 119 5.98 -11.70 -12.41
N LEU A 120 5.29 -10.56 -12.45
CA LEU A 120 3.87 -10.43 -12.10
C LEU A 120 2.94 -10.79 -13.27
N TYR A 121 3.35 -10.47 -14.50
CA TYR A 121 2.52 -10.65 -15.69
C TYR A 121 3.16 -11.63 -16.68
N PRO A 122 2.65 -12.87 -16.79
CA PRO A 122 3.20 -13.90 -17.68
C PRO A 122 3.00 -13.59 -19.16
N ASP A 123 1.99 -12.80 -19.51
CA ASP A 123 1.57 -12.54 -20.91
C ASP A 123 2.26 -11.31 -21.55
N LEU A 124 3.29 -10.75 -20.90
CA LEU A 124 3.99 -9.57 -21.42
C LEU A 124 4.75 -9.87 -22.73
N PRO A 125 4.66 -8.97 -23.72
CA PRO A 125 5.46 -9.08 -24.93
C PRO A 125 6.95 -8.98 -24.56
N LYS A 126 7.80 -9.80 -25.24
CA LYS A 126 9.24 -9.84 -24.99
C LYS A 126 9.65 -10.22 -23.55
N ARG A 127 8.81 -10.95 -22.82
CA ARG A 127 9.04 -11.37 -21.42
C ARG A 127 10.44 -11.94 -21.18
N LYS A 128 11.00 -12.72 -22.11
CA LYS A 128 12.34 -13.29 -21.97
C LYS A 128 13.42 -12.21 -21.78
N TRP A 129 13.37 -11.13 -22.54
CA TRP A 129 14.31 -9.99 -22.40
C TRP A 129 14.12 -9.23 -21.11
N LEU A 130 12.85 -9.06 -20.68
CA LEU A 130 12.52 -8.43 -19.42
C LEU A 130 12.99 -9.26 -18.22
N LEU A 131 12.93 -10.60 -18.29
CA LEU A 131 13.47 -11.48 -17.24
C LEU A 131 15.00 -11.38 -17.13
N TRP A 132 15.72 -11.25 -18.26
CA TRP A 132 17.14 -10.95 -18.20
C TRP A 132 17.42 -9.61 -17.52
N PHE A 133 16.64 -8.59 -17.84
CA PHE A 133 16.73 -7.30 -17.19
C PHE A 133 16.46 -7.42 -15.68
N SER A 134 15.45 -8.17 -15.26
CA SER A 134 15.14 -8.43 -13.84
C SER A 134 16.34 -9.06 -13.10
N GLY A 135 17.04 -10.00 -13.74
CA GLY A 135 18.22 -10.63 -13.16
C GLY A 135 19.41 -9.68 -12.99
N ILE A 136 19.61 -8.75 -13.93
CA ILE A 136 20.72 -7.78 -13.91
C ILE A 136 20.38 -6.55 -13.04
N TYR A 137 19.08 -6.25 -12.88
CA TYR A 137 18.59 -5.06 -12.18
C TYR A 137 19.21 -4.82 -10.80
N PRO A 138 19.33 -5.81 -9.88
CA PRO A 138 19.89 -5.57 -8.55
C PRO A 138 21.32 -5.04 -8.58
N ILE A 139 22.13 -5.53 -9.54
CA ILE A 139 23.52 -5.10 -9.72
C ILE A 139 23.55 -3.67 -10.24
N MET A 140 22.71 -3.37 -11.24
CA MET A 140 22.60 -2.04 -11.83
C MET A 140 22.10 -1.01 -10.80
N ALA A 141 21.07 -1.34 -10.01
CA ALA A 141 20.56 -0.49 -8.97
C ALA A 141 21.61 -0.24 -7.87
N PHE A 142 22.37 -1.26 -7.47
CA PHE A 142 23.44 -1.12 -6.49
C PHE A 142 24.53 -0.15 -6.98
N ILE A 143 24.98 -0.29 -8.22
CA ILE A 143 25.98 0.60 -8.82
C ILE A 143 25.45 2.04 -8.89
N LEU A 144 24.21 2.22 -9.31
CA LEU A 144 23.58 3.52 -9.45
C LEU A 144 23.44 4.24 -8.10
N ILE A 145 22.95 3.55 -7.08
CA ILE A 145 22.70 4.13 -5.76
C ILE A 145 24.01 4.37 -4.98
N ASN A 146 24.94 3.42 -5.02
CA ASN A 146 26.21 3.55 -4.30
C ASN A 146 27.20 4.50 -4.97
N GLY A 147 27.17 4.56 -6.31
CA GLY A 147 28.14 5.32 -7.08
C GLY A 147 29.57 4.74 -7.01
N GLY A 148 30.56 5.60 -7.23
CA GLY A 148 31.99 5.23 -7.22
C GLY A 148 32.50 4.59 -8.51
N ILE A 149 31.61 4.31 -9.46
CA ILE A 149 31.91 3.71 -10.78
C ILE A 149 31.21 4.58 -11.85
N LEU A 150 31.70 4.55 -13.08
CA LEU A 150 31.13 5.27 -14.24
C LEU A 150 31.07 6.81 -14.06
N GLY A 151 31.98 7.39 -13.28
CA GLY A 151 32.01 8.84 -13.04
C GLY A 151 30.94 9.33 -12.02
N LEU A 152 30.24 8.41 -11.38
CA LEU A 152 29.27 8.74 -10.33
C LEU A 152 29.99 8.98 -8.99
N SER A 153 29.64 10.04 -8.28
CA SER A 153 30.15 10.30 -6.92
C SER A 153 29.79 9.14 -5.99
N LYS A 154 30.74 8.67 -5.19
CA LYS A 154 30.52 7.65 -4.17
C LYS A 154 29.73 8.25 -3.02
N ILE A 155 28.66 7.58 -2.61
CA ILE A 155 27.83 7.98 -1.48
C ILE A 155 28.20 7.11 -0.28
N GLU A 156 28.32 7.72 0.90
CA GLU A 156 28.61 7.00 2.13
C GLU A 156 27.37 6.27 2.65
N TYR A 157 27.56 5.06 3.17
CA TYR A 157 26.46 4.21 3.63
C TYR A 157 25.70 4.77 4.83
N ASN A 158 26.33 5.65 5.62
CA ASN A 158 25.70 6.34 6.75
C ASN A 158 24.61 7.34 6.32
N LEU A 159 24.60 7.74 5.03
CA LEU A 159 23.60 8.63 4.46
C LEU A 159 22.37 7.89 3.93
N PHE A 160 22.44 6.56 3.85
CA PHE A 160 21.30 5.74 3.44
C PHE A 160 20.26 5.68 4.56
N GLY A 161 19.02 5.95 4.23
CA GLY A 161 17.94 5.98 5.22
C GLY A 161 16.57 6.09 4.58
N GLY A 162 15.56 6.30 5.42
CA GLY A 162 14.18 6.48 4.98
C GLY A 162 13.59 5.25 4.26
N PHE A 163 12.57 5.50 3.48
CA PHE A 163 11.86 4.47 2.69
C PHE A 163 12.79 3.77 1.69
N MET A 164 13.74 4.49 1.11
CA MET A 164 14.76 3.94 0.21
C MET A 164 15.50 2.75 0.85
N LEU A 165 16.00 2.90 2.07
CA LEU A 165 16.72 1.83 2.77
C LEU A 165 15.82 0.61 3.03
N THR A 166 14.57 0.85 3.40
CA THR A 166 13.57 -0.22 3.62
C THR A 166 13.36 -1.04 2.34
N VAL A 167 13.22 -0.36 1.20
CA VAL A 167 13.05 -1.05 -0.10
C VAL A 167 14.30 -1.84 -0.48
N ILE A 168 15.51 -1.25 -0.33
CA ILE A 168 16.76 -1.95 -0.63
C ILE A 168 16.89 -3.22 0.20
N LEU A 169 16.68 -3.12 1.51
CA LEU A 169 16.78 -4.28 2.42
C LEU A 169 15.70 -5.32 2.14
N GLY A 170 14.45 -4.88 1.91
CA GLY A 170 13.35 -5.77 1.60
C GLY A 170 13.56 -6.55 0.30
N VAL A 171 13.90 -5.85 -0.78
CA VAL A 171 14.17 -6.47 -2.09
C VAL A 171 15.37 -7.41 -2.01
N SER A 172 16.46 -6.97 -1.39
CA SER A 172 17.67 -7.78 -1.22
C SER A 172 17.37 -9.05 -0.40
N GLY A 173 16.60 -8.90 0.68
CA GLY A 173 16.18 -10.03 1.51
C GLY A 173 15.37 -11.06 0.72
N ILE A 174 14.39 -10.62 -0.06
CA ILE A 174 13.57 -11.50 -0.90
C ILE A 174 14.42 -12.19 -1.97
N VAL A 175 15.24 -11.43 -2.69
CA VAL A 175 16.09 -11.99 -3.76
C VAL A 175 17.10 -13.01 -3.22
N CYS A 176 17.66 -12.78 -2.03
CA CYS A 176 18.59 -13.71 -1.43
C CYS A 176 17.91 -14.94 -0.80
N SER A 177 16.71 -14.77 -0.23
CA SER A 177 15.99 -15.87 0.44
C SER A 177 15.36 -16.85 -0.54
N LEU A 178 14.89 -16.42 -1.70
CA LEU A 178 14.25 -17.28 -2.70
C LEU A 178 15.14 -18.46 -3.16
N PRO A 179 16.40 -18.27 -3.58
CA PRO A 179 17.25 -19.39 -3.97
C PRO A 179 17.53 -20.37 -2.81
N ILE A 180 17.68 -19.84 -1.58
CA ILE A 180 17.96 -20.64 -0.39
C ILE A 180 16.73 -21.47 0.03
N GLY A 181 15.53 -20.91 -0.17
CA GLY A 181 14.27 -21.60 0.20
C GLY A 181 13.80 -22.64 -0.83
N ILE A 182 14.36 -22.62 -2.05
CA ILE A 182 14.03 -23.60 -3.11
C ILE A 182 15.02 -24.79 -3.13
N LEU A 183 16.20 -24.63 -2.57
CA LEU A 183 17.20 -25.72 -2.39
C LEU A 183 16.85 -26.57 -1.18
#